data_b46c8d5aa6c1f348d1ab1fe5d8ab158d
#
_entry.id   b46c8d5aa6c1f348d1ab1fe5d8ab158d
#
_cell.length_a   1.000
_cell.length_b   1.000
_cell.length_c   1.000
_cell.angle_alpha   90.00
_cell.angle_beta   90.00
_cell.angle_gamma   90.00
#
_symmetry.space_group_name_H-M   'P 1'
#
loop_
_entity.id
_entity.type
_entity.pdbx_description
1 polymer ?
#
loop_
_entity_poly.entity_id
_entity_poly.type
_entity_poly.pdbx_seq_one_letter_code
_entity_poly.pdbx_strand_id
1 'polypeptide(L)'
;RMKIDKVNLFLLHSQLIKDDYQLPVLNDLRDSITTSLSCYFDSVIPAFERLKSEGKIDSWGIGLGEEQALISAINHEKQPEAMQCAVNVMNSIGAIGYISKKPDPNRILIECQKNDIPILAIRAVQAGALTSKMDRQPHPSGRDKPDFDDYEKAEAFRKLSKEWGESPASLAHRYALSIQKVSSVILGVKNTQELKECLETEKMNELNKEQIKELENLFV
;
A
#
# COMPACT_ATOMS: atom_id res chain seq x y z
N ARG A 1 1.74 -14.17 20.66
CA ARG A 1 2.12 -12.75 20.60
C ARG A 1 3.63 -12.66 20.63
N MET A 2 4.21 -11.61 20.06
CA MET A 2 5.63 -11.56 19.65
C MET A 2 6.63 -11.59 20.80
N LYS A 3 6.25 -11.31 22.04
CA LYS A 3 7.17 -11.27 23.23
C LYS A 3 8.41 -10.39 22.97
N ILE A 4 8.18 -9.18 22.45
CA ILE A 4 9.21 -8.17 22.23
C ILE A 4 8.89 -6.95 23.09
N ASP A 5 9.94 -6.27 23.56
CA ASP A 5 9.79 -5.09 24.42
C ASP A 5 9.71 -3.80 23.62
N LYS A 6 10.17 -3.82 22.36
CA LYS A 6 10.27 -2.65 21.49
C LYS A 6 9.92 -3.00 20.03
N VAL A 7 9.31 -2.06 19.34
CA VAL A 7 9.03 -2.11 17.90
C VAL A 7 9.72 -0.93 17.21
N ASN A 8 10.45 -1.16 16.13
CA ASN A 8 11.16 -0.08 15.42
C ASN A 8 10.16 0.87 14.73
N LEU A 9 9.19 0.34 14.01
CA LEU A 9 8.15 1.13 13.35
C LEU A 9 6.76 0.64 13.77
N PHE A 10 5.94 1.55 14.26
CA PHE A 10 4.56 1.27 14.68
C PHE A 10 3.57 2.05 13.82
N LEU A 11 2.64 1.38 13.15
CA LEU A 11 1.70 2.00 12.23
C LEU A 11 0.29 2.08 12.81
N LEU A 12 -0.39 3.21 12.62
CA LEU A 12 -1.83 3.30 12.79
C LEU A 12 -2.50 2.39 11.75
N HIS A 13 -3.18 1.34 12.21
CA HIS A 13 -3.80 0.34 11.33
C HIS A 13 -5.25 0.68 10.98
N SER A 14 -5.99 1.43 11.82
CA SER A 14 -7.34 1.88 11.49
C SER A 14 -7.31 2.88 10.32
N GLN A 15 -8.41 2.92 9.57
CA GLN A 15 -8.52 3.81 8.41
C GLN A 15 -8.63 5.26 8.86
N LEU A 16 -7.68 6.11 8.47
CA LEU A 16 -7.76 7.56 8.76
C LEU A 16 -8.82 8.21 7.87
N ILE A 17 -9.74 8.99 8.45
CA ILE A 17 -10.81 9.68 7.73
C ILE A 17 -10.99 11.10 8.23
N LYS A 18 -11.61 11.98 7.43
CA LYS A 18 -12.13 13.27 7.92
C LYS A 18 -13.24 13.06 8.94
N ASP A 19 -13.43 14.03 9.83
CA ASP A 19 -14.40 13.94 10.93
C ASP A 19 -15.84 13.74 10.44
N ASP A 20 -16.21 14.39 9.34
CA ASP A 20 -17.54 14.34 8.71
C ASP A 20 -17.65 13.31 7.58
N TYR A 21 -16.60 12.54 7.32
CA TYR A 21 -16.58 11.60 6.21
C TYR A 21 -17.52 10.41 6.41
N GLN A 22 -18.38 10.18 5.41
CA GLN A 22 -19.29 9.04 5.39
C GLN A 22 -18.69 7.94 4.50
N LEU A 23 -18.56 6.73 5.05
CA LEU A 23 -18.06 5.59 4.30
C LEU A 23 -19.04 5.23 3.18
N PRO A 24 -18.57 4.91 1.96
CA PRO A 24 -19.42 4.42 0.88
C PRO A 24 -20.15 3.13 1.22
N VAL A 25 -19.51 2.28 2.02
CA VAL A 25 -20.02 1.00 2.55
C VAL A 25 -19.58 0.84 4.00
N LEU A 26 -20.22 -0.05 4.77
CA LEU A 26 -19.88 -0.35 6.17
C LEU A 26 -19.96 0.89 7.10
N ASN A 27 -20.83 1.83 6.79
CA ASN A 27 -20.95 3.06 7.58
C ASN A 27 -21.42 2.80 9.02
N ASP A 28 -22.13 1.73 9.26
CA ASP A 28 -22.51 1.20 10.59
C ASP A 28 -21.31 0.72 11.41
N LEU A 29 -20.21 0.36 10.76
CA LEU A 29 -18.95 -0.04 11.40
C LEU A 29 -17.93 1.11 11.50
N ARG A 30 -18.26 2.30 11.00
CA ARG A 30 -17.36 3.44 10.89
C ARG A 30 -16.48 3.63 12.12
N ASP A 31 -17.08 3.77 13.29
CA ASP A 31 -16.38 4.08 14.54
C ASP A 31 -15.48 2.94 15.04
N SER A 32 -15.70 1.72 14.57
CA SER A 32 -14.88 0.54 14.94
C SER A 32 -13.69 0.30 14.01
N ILE A 33 -13.74 0.81 12.77
CA ILE A 33 -12.71 0.55 11.75
C ILE A 33 -11.94 1.80 11.32
N THR A 34 -12.35 2.99 11.77
CA THR A 34 -11.73 4.25 11.37
C THR A 34 -11.21 5.06 12.56
N THR A 35 -10.35 6.02 12.24
CA THR A 35 -9.87 7.08 13.13
C THR A 35 -10.14 8.42 12.46
N SER A 36 -10.84 9.34 13.11
CA SER A 36 -11.05 10.68 12.56
C SER A 36 -9.79 11.53 12.67
N LEU A 37 -9.67 12.59 11.83
CA LEU A 37 -8.54 13.51 11.88
C LEU A 37 -8.40 14.19 13.24
N SER A 38 -9.50 14.62 13.87
CA SER A 38 -9.44 15.21 15.21
C SER A 38 -8.88 14.20 16.22
N CYS A 39 -9.37 12.96 16.24
CA CYS A 39 -8.84 11.92 17.11
C CYS A 39 -7.35 11.62 16.80
N TYR A 40 -6.96 11.61 15.52
CA TYR A 40 -5.59 11.39 15.12
C TYR A 40 -4.66 12.47 15.68
N PHE A 41 -4.97 13.75 15.49
CA PHE A 41 -4.14 14.84 15.96
C PHE A 41 -4.15 15.01 17.49
N ASP A 42 -5.31 14.88 18.11
CA ASP A 42 -5.48 15.18 19.54
C ASP A 42 -5.14 14.01 20.48
N SER A 43 -5.15 12.77 19.96
CA SER A 43 -4.98 11.59 20.81
C SER A 43 -3.93 10.61 20.27
N VAL A 44 -3.96 10.27 18.98
CA VAL A 44 -3.07 9.22 18.42
C VAL A 44 -1.63 9.71 18.36
N ILE A 45 -1.37 10.90 17.80
CA ILE A 45 -0.02 11.48 17.75
C ILE A 45 0.57 11.63 19.17
N PRO A 46 -0.11 12.25 20.14
CA PRO A 46 0.40 12.30 21.52
C PRO A 46 0.70 10.92 22.12
N ALA A 47 -0.13 9.91 21.82
CA ALA A 47 0.12 8.54 22.28
C ALA A 47 1.37 7.94 21.66
N PHE A 48 1.60 8.15 20.36
CA PHE A 48 2.82 7.68 19.67
C PHE A 48 4.06 8.37 20.20
N GLU A 49 4.03 9.70 20.40
CA GLU A 49 5.15 10.44 20.98
C GLU A 49 5.49 9.96 22.40
N ARG A 50 4.46 9.65 23.21
CA ARG A 50 4.67 9.03 24.53
C ARG A 50 5.33 7.66 24.40
N LEU A 51 4.89 6.79 23.48
CA LEU A 51 5.49 5.48 23.26
C LEU A 51 6.96 5.59 22.82
N LYS A 52 7.30 6.62 22.01
CA LYS A 52 8.69 6.94 21.66
C LYS A 52 9.49 7.35 22.89
N SER A 53 8.97 8.25 23.70
CA SER A 53 9.65 8.73 24.92
C SER A 53 9.87 7.62 25.95
N GLU A 54 8.97 6.63 26.00
CA GLU A 54 9.09 5.43 26.83
C GLU A 54 10.02 4.36 26.21
N GLY A 55 10.58 4.60 25.02
CA GLY A 55 11.47 3.67 24.33
C GLY A 55 10.78 2.40 23.80
N LYS A 56 9.45 2.40 23.69
CA LYS A 56 8.66 1.26 23.21
C LYS A 56 8.59 1.18 21.68
N ILE A 57 8.70 2.32 21.01
CA ILE A 57 8.82 2.40 19.55
C ILE A 57 9.95 3.36 19.19
N ASP A 58 10.55 3.20 18.00
CA ASP A 58 11.53 4.15 17.47
C ASP A 58 10.87 5.21 16.60
N SER A 59 9.89 4.79 15.80
CA SER A 59 9.18 5.63 14.84
C SER A 59 7.73 5.18 14.71
N TRP A 60 6.91 6.06 14.16
CA TRP A 60 5.51 5.76 13.89
C TRP A 60 5.08 6.23 12.50
N GLY A 61 3.97 5.70 12.02
CA GLY A 61 3.44 6.03 10.71
C GLY A 61 1.95 5.71 10.58
N ILE A 62 1.45 5.83 9.35
CA ILE A 62 0.05 5.57 9.02
C ILE A 62 -0.04 4.44 7.99
N GLY A 63 -1.04 3.57 8.15
CA GLY A 63 -1.40 2.56 7.18
C GLY A 63 -2.24 3.13 6.05
N LEU A 64 -3.55 3.02 6.16
CA LEU A 64 -4.49 3.39 5.12
C LEU A 64 -5.48 4.45 5.61
N GLY A 65 -6.17 5.10 4.67
CA GLY A 65 -7.17 6.09 4.99
C GLY A 65 -7.88 6.65 3.76
N GLU A 66 -8.81 7.54 4.01
CA GLU A 66 -9.41 8.37 2.97
C GLU A 66 -8.36 9.38 2.46
N GLU A 67 -8.32 9.58 1.16
CA GLU A 67 -7.26 10.34 0.48
C GLU A 67 -6.99 11.72 1.09
N GLN A 68 -8.03 12.52 1.30
CA GLN A 68 -7.86 13.88 1.84
C GLN A 68 -7.42 13.89 3.30
N ALA A 69 -7.83 12.89 4.07
CA ALA A 69 -7.36 12.73 5.45
C ALA A 69 -5.88 12.36 5.50
N LEU A 70 -5.44 11.45 4.63
CA LEU A 70 -4.02 11.10 4.50
C LEU A 70 -3.17 12.28 4.05
N ILE A 71 -3.62 13.04 3.04
CA ILE A 71 -2.94 14.27 2.58
C ILE A 71 -2.86 15.30 3.71
N SER A 72 -3.92 15.47 4.50
CA SER A 72 -3.90 16.37 5.66
C SER A 72 -2.88 15.95 6.72
N ALA A 73 -2.77 14.65 6.99
CA ALA A 73 -1.78 14.12 7.92
C ALA A 73 -0.34 14.25 7.41
N ILE A 74 -0.11 14.00 6.12
CA ILE A 74 1.21 14.13 5.45
C ILE A 74 1.70 15.60 5.50
N ASN A 75 0.80 16.55 5.31
CA ASN A 75 1.15 17.98 5.26
C ASN A 75 1.05 18.70 6.64
N HIS A 76 0.84 17.96 7.71
CA HIS A 76 0.80 18.50 9.06
C HIS A 76 2.21 18.75 9.62
N GLU A 77 2.36 19.68 10.57
CA GLU A 77 3.66 19.97 11.22
C GLU A 77 4.28 18.74 11.91
N LYS A 78 3.43 17.83 12.43
CA LYS A 78 3.81 16.51 12.95
C LYS A 78 3.40 15.44 11.94
N GLN A 79 4.12 15.41 10.84
CA GLN A 79 3.88 14.43 9.77
C GLN A 79 4.28 13.01 10.21
N PRO A 80 3.68 11.96 9.62
CA PRO A 80 4.09 10.58 9.88
C PRO A 80 5.54 10.35 9.42
N GLU A 81 6.28 9.54 10.16
CA GLU A 81 7.67 9.19 9.84
C GLU A 81 7.77 8.08 8.78
N ALA A 82 6.66 7.41 8.48
CA ALA A 82 6.51 6.46 7.39
C ALA A 82 5.04 6.33 6.96
N MET A 83 4.82 6.02 5.69
CA MET A 83 3.49 5.73 5.15
C MET A 83 3.43 4.34 4.54
N GLN A 84 2.37 3.58 4.84
CA GLN A 84 2.04 2.39 4.07
C GLN A 84 1.12 2.80 2.91
N CYS A 85 1.54 2.54 1.68
CA CYS A 85 0.80 2.94 0.48
C CYS A 85 0.71 1.79 -0.52
N ALA A 86 -0.41 1.68 -1.23
CA ALA A 86 -0.49 0.77 -2.37
C ALA A 86 0.41 1.30 -3.50
N VAL A 87 1.35 0.49 -3.95
CA VAL A 87 2.28 0.84 -5.04
C VAL A 87 2.29 -0.31 -6.04
N ASN A 88 1.62 -0.11 -7.15
CA ASN A 88 1.59 -1.05 -8.27
C ASN A 88 1.32 -0.31 -9.58
N VAL A 89 1.71 -0.91 -10.68
CA VAL A 89 1.62 -0.33 -12.02
C VAL A 89 0.19 0.06 -12.46
N MET A 90 -0.84 -0.54 -11.85
CA MET A 90 -2.25 -0.29 -12.17
C MET A 90 -2.81 0.94 -11.43
N ASN A 91 -2.06 1.54 -10.51
CA ASN A 91 -2.56 2.56 -9.58
C ASN A 91 -3.85 2.11 -8.87
N SER A 92 -3.91 0.84 -8.50
CA SER A 92 -5.10 0.23 -7.90
C SER A 92 -4.88 -0.16 -6.46
N ILE A 93 -5.89 0.06 -5.64
CA ILE A 93 -5.96 -0.42 -4.26
C ILE A 93 -6.86 -1.67 -4.14
N GLY A 94 -7.60 -1.99 -5.21
CA GLY A 94 -8.49 -3.15 -5.29
C GLY A 94 -9.50 -3.23 -4.15
N ALA A 95 -9.73 -4.43 -3.64
CA ALA A 95 -10.75 -4.71 -2.64
C ALA A 95 -10.58 -3.96 -1.30
N ILE A 96 -9.38 -3.49 -0.95
CA ILE A 96 -9.17 -2.71 0.30
C ILE A 96 -9.54 -1.24 0.16
N GLY A 97 -9.89 -0.78 -1.05
CA GLY A 97 -10.32 0.59 -1.34
C GLY A 97 -11.77 0.92 -0.95
N TYR A 98 -12.41 0.09 -0.14
CA TYR A 98 -13.83 0.24 0.23
C TYR A 98 -14.18 1.53 0.98
N ILE A 99 -13.20 2.24 1.52
CA ILE A 99 -13.41 3.51 2.20
C ILE A 99 -13.49 4.72 1.25
N SER A 100 -13.12 4.56 -0.01
CA SER A 100 -13.16 5.64 -1.01
C SER A 100 -13.96 5.22 -2.23
N LYS A 101 -14.74 6.16 -2.81
CA LYS A 101 -15.47 5.91 -4.06
C LYS A 101 -14.54 5.85 -5.27
N LYS A 102 -13.43 6.57 -5.24
CA LYS A 102 -12.43 6.64 -6.31
C LYS A 102 -11.05 6.76 -5.66
N PRO A 103 -10.49 5.66 -5.15
CA PRO A 103 -9.16 5.70 -4.55
C PRO A 103 -8.10 5.99 -5.62
N ASP A 104 -7.17 6.88 -5.28
CA ASP A 104 -6.01 7.20 -6.12
C ASP A 104 -4.72 7.10 -5.29
N PRO A 105 -4.12 5.89 -5.19
CA PRO A 105 -2.87 5.68 -4.46
C PRO A 105 -1.72 6.58 -4.92
N ASN A 106 -1.64 6.90 -6.21
CA ASN A 106 -0.56 7.75 -6.75
C ASN A 106 -0.58 9.16 -6.16
N ARG A 107 -1.73 9.71 -5.78
CA ARG A 107 -1.78 11.02 -5.11
C ARG A 107 -1.10 10.98 -3.75
N ILE A 108 -1.32 9.91 -2.99
CA ILE A 108 -0.67 9.72 -1.68
C ILE A 108 0.83 9.52 -1.86
N LEU A 109 1.23 8.70 -2.84
CA LEU A 109 2.62 8.47 -3.22
C LEU A 109 3.34 9.80 -3.54
N ILE A 110 2.75 10.64 -4.39
CA ILE A 110 3.30 11.95 -4.76
C ILE A 110 3.44 12.87 -3.54
N GLU A 111 2.45 12.91 -2.65
CA GLU A 111 2.52 13.74 -1.44
C GLU A 111 3.61 13.23 -0.47
N CYS A 112 3.78 11.93 -0.32
CA CYS A 112 4.90 11.36 0.46
C CYS A 112 6.26 11.73 -0.15
N GLN A 113 6.39 11.65 -1.48
CA GLN A 113 7.62 12.03 -2.19
C GLN A 113 7.98 13.52 -1.98
N LYS A 114 7.00 14.41 -2.06
CA LYS A 114 7.19 15.85 -1.83
C LYS A 114 7.61 16.18 -0.40
N ASN A 115 7.12 15.44 0.56
CA ASN A 115 7.38 15.64 1.99
C ASN A 115 8.52 14.78 2.54
N ASP A 116 9.24 14.08 1.68
CA ASP A 116 10.39 13.22 2.04
C ASP A 116 10.03 12.06 2.99
N ILE A 117 8.78 11.59 2.95
CA ILE A 117 8.28 10.50 3.80
C ILE A 117 8.58 9.15 3.14
N PRO A 118 9.28 8.22 3.83
CA PRO A 118 9.53 6.88 3.33
C PRO A 118 8.25 6.06 3.21
N ILE A 119 8.17 5.23 2.16
CA ILE A 119 6.99 4.45 1.81
C ILE A 119 7.27 2.96 2.02
N LEU A 120 6.35 2.31 2.74
CA LEU A 120 6.23 0.86 2.81
C LEU A 120 5.18 0.46 1.78
N ALA A 121 5.63 -0.03 0.64
CA ALA A 121 4.74 -0.42 -0.45
C ALA A 121 3.95 -1.68 -0.11
N ILE A 122 2.64 -1.61 -0.23
CA ILE A 122 1.74 -2.77 -0.17
C ILE A 122 1.11 -2.99 -1.55
N ARG A 123 0.49 -4.14 -1.73
CA ARG A 123 -0.24 -4.45 -2.97
C ARG A 123 0.62 -4.41 -4.24
N ALA A 124 1.93 -4.64 -4.15
CA ALA A 124 2.82 -4.64 -5.31
C ALA A 124 2.33 -5.59 -6.41
N VAL A 125 1.89 -6.80 -6.06
CA VAL A 125 1.26 -7.76 -6.99
C VAL A 125 -0.27 -7.64 -7.05
N GLN A 126 -0.87 -6.60 -6.48
CA GLN A 126 -2.29 -6.27 -6.48
C GLN A 126 -3.17 -7.50 -6.13
N ALA A 127 -2.93 -8.10 -4.94
CA ALA A 127 -3.61 -9.30 -4.44
C ALA A 127 -3.63 -10.48 -5.44
N GLY A 128 -2.61 -10.60 -6.28
CA GLY A 128 -2.49 -11.63 -7.31
C GLY A 128 -2.89 -11.16 -8.72
N ALA A 129 -3.44 -9.97 -8.89
CA ALA A 129 -3.83 -9.48 -10.21
C ALA A 129 -2.64 -9.35 -11.18
N LEU A 130 -1.46 -8.99 -10.68
CA LEU A 130 -0.21 -8.87 -11.44
C LEU A 130 0.67 -10.14 -11.35
N THR A 131 0.05 -11.31 -11.24
CA THR A 131 0.75 -12.61 -11.28
C THR A 131 0.34 -13.42 -12.50
N SER A 132 0.99 -14.56 -12.72
CA SER A 132 0.71 -15.45 -13.87
C SER A 132 -0.71 -15.99 -13.85
N LYS A 133 -1.28 -16.20 -12.66
CA LYS A 133 -2.63 -16.72 -12.47
C LYS A 133 -3.23 -16.25 -11.15
N MET A 134 -4.53 -16.02 -11.13
CA MET A 134 -5.28 -15.82 -9.90
C MET A 134 -5.52 -17.21 -9.26
N ASP A 135 -4.79 -17.51 -8.20
CA ASP A 135 -4.76 -18.87 -7.58
C ASP A 135 -5.68 -19.00 -6.35
N ARG A 136 -6.69 -18.17 -6.28
CA ARG A 136 -7.76 -18.22 -5.27
C ARG A 136 -9.14 -18.10 -5.91
N GLN A 137 -10.15 -18.59 -5.21
CA GLN A 137 -11.54 -18.42 -5.64
C GLN A 137 -12.10 -17.09 -5.15
N PRO A 138 -13.00 -16.46 -5.93
CA PRO A 138 -13.71 -15.27 -5.49
C PRO A 138 -14.45 -15.52 -4.18
N HIS A 139 -14.47 -14.50 -3.32
CA HIS A 139 -15.24 -14.58 -2.08
C HIS A 139 -16.74 -14.59 -2.41
N PRO A 140 -17.57 -15.45 -1.77
CA PRO A 140 -19.00 -15.57 -2.08
C PRO A 140 -19.79 -14.26 -1.99
N SER A 141 -19.37 -13.31 -1.14
CA SER A 141 -20.00 -11.99 -1.05
C SER A 141 -19.58 -11.01 -2.16
N GLY A 142 -18.65 -11.39 -3.03
CA GLY A 142 -18.14 -10.52 -4.08
C GLY A 142 -17.24 -9.36 -3.58
N ARG A 143 -16.89 -9.33 -2.30
CA ARG A 143 -16.09 -8.23 -1.71
C ARG A 143 -14.72 -8.06 -2.34
N ASP A 144 -14.17 -9.09 -2.94
CA ASP A 144 -12.87 -9.10 -3.62
C ASP A 144 -12.96 -9.02 -5.14
N LYS A 145 -14.17 -8.75 -5.68
CA LYS A 145 -14.39 -8.56 -7.11
C LYS A 145 -13.42 -7.56 -7.75
N PRO A 146 -13.10 -6.39 -7.13
CA PRO A 146 -12.15 -5.46 -7.71
C PRO A 146 -10.76 -6.07 -7.99
N ASP A 147 -10.29 -7.01 -7.17
CA ASP A 147 -9.01 -7.67 -7.40
C ASP A 147 -9.06 -8.60 -8.62
N PHE A 148 -10.19 -9.28 -8.86
CA PHE A 148 -10.39 -10.12 -10.04
C PHE A 148 -10.58 -9.28 -11.30
N ASP A 149 -11.30 -8.16 -11.21
CA ASP A 149 -11.42 -7.21 -12.33
C ASP A 149 -10.04 -6.65 -12.73
N ASP A 150 -9.16 -6.39 -11.76
CA ASP A 150 -7.79 -5.98 -12.03
C ASP A 150 -6.96 -7.08 -12.69
N TYR A 151 -7.17 -8.35 -12.31
CA TYR A 151 -6.49 -9.48 -12.97
C TYR A 151 -6.86 -9.56 -14.46
N GLU A 152 -8.12 -9.39 -14.82
CA GLU A 152 -8.56 -9.37 -16.23
C GLU A 152 -7.90 -8.23 -17.01
N LYS A 153 -7.79 -7.04 -16.42
CA LYS A 153 -7.14 -5.88 -17.06
C LYS A 153 -5.61 -6.06 -17.25
N ALA A 154 -4.98 -6.92 -16.46
CA ALA A 154 -3.51 -7.08 -16.45
C ALA A 154 -2.96 -8.01 -17.55
N GLU A 155 -3.73 -8.35 -18.59
CA GLU A 155 -3.26 -9.25 -19.65
C GLU A 155 -2.06 -8.68 -20.41
N ALA A 156 -2.10 -7.40 -20.78
CA ALA A 156 -1.00 -6.73 -21.47
C ALA A 156 0.28 -6.71 -20.61
N PHE A 157 0.17 -6.51 -19.31
CA PHE A 157 1.29 -6.58 -18.37
C PHE A 157 1.92 -7.98 -18.35
N ARG A 158 1.12 -9.04 -18.30
CA ARG A 158 1.61 -10.42 -18.35
C ARG A 158 2.32 -10.75 -19.68
N LYS A 159 1.84 -10.21 -20.81
CA LYS A 159 2.50 -10.37 -22.11
C LYS A 159 3.87 -9.67 -22.11
N LEU A 160 3.90 -8.39 -21.68
CA LEU A 160 5.15 -7.63 -21.63
C LEU A 160 6.18 -8.25 -20.69
N SER A 161 5.76 -8.75 -19.51
CA SER A 161 6.69 -9.44 -18.60
C SER A 161 7.34 -10.66 -19.24
N LYS A 162 6.58 -11.44 -20.03
CA LYS A 162 7.09 -12.58 -20.78
C LYS A 162 8.08 -12.14 -21.87
N GLU A 163 7.79 -11.05 -22.57
CA GLU A 163 8.69 -10.47 -23.58
C GLU A 163 10.03 -10.01 -22.97
N TRP A 164 9.97 -9.48 -21.76
CA TRP A 164 11.17 -9.10 -20.99
C TRP A 164 11.87 -10.29 -20.31
N GLY A 165 11.35 -11.51 -20.45
CA GLY A 165 11.91 -12.72 -19.85
C GLY A 165 11.82 -12.77 -18.32
N GLU A 166 10.84 -12.07 -17.74
CA GLU A 166 10.64 -11.95 -16.31
C GLU A 166 9.25 -12.49 -15.90
N SER A 167 9.10 -13.03 -14.69
CA SER A 167 7.77 -13.39 -14.21
C SER A 167 6.93 -12.15 -13.91
N PRO A 168 5.60 -12.19 -14.09
CA PRO A 168 4.76 -11.06 -13.75
C PRO A 168 4.89 -10.62 -12.27
N ALA A 169 5.02 -11.56 -11.35
CA ALA A 169 5.19 -11.25 -9.93
C ALA A 169 6.52 -10.53 -9.65
N SER A 170 7.62 -11.01 -10.24
CA SER A 170 8.93 -10.37 -10.16
C SER A 170 8.87 -8.95 -10.73
N LEU A 171 8.36 -8.79 -11.96
CA LEU A 171 8.23 -7.47 -12.59
C LEU A 171 7.38 -6.49 -11.76
N ALA A 172 6.30 -6.95 -11.15
CA ALA A 172 5.45 -6.13 -10.28
C ALA A 172 6.17 -5.69 -9.00
N HIS A 173 6.92 -6.57 -8.36
CA HIS A 173 7.74 -6.22 -7.19
C HIS A 173 8.86 -5.27 -7.57
N ARG A 174 9.54 -5.53 -8.68
CA ARG A 174 10.63 -4.70 -9.20
C ARG A 174 10.12 -3.30 -9.56
N TYR A 175 8.93 -3.18 -10.18
CA TYR A 175 8.28 -1.90 -10.39
C TYR A 175 8.11 -1.15 -9.07
N ALA A 176 7.52 -1.77 -8.05
CA ALA A 176 7.31 -1.13 -6.76
C ALA A 176 8.63 -0.68 -6.10
N LEU A 177 9.68 -1.50 -6.16
CA LEU A 177 11.02 -1.17 -5.64
C LEU A 177 11.70 -0.03 -6.42
N SER A 178 11.35 0.17 -7.69
CA SER A 178 11.92 1.23 -8.54
C SER A 178 11.24 2.60 -8.35
N ILE A 179 10.16 2.66 -7.57
CA ILE A 179 9.45 3.92 -7.31
C ILE A 179 10.15 4.72 -6.22
N GLN A 180 10.39 6.00 -6.49
CA GLN A 180 11.07 6.90 -5.55
C GLN A 180 10.39 6.93 -4.18
N LYS A 181 11.20 6.88 -3.11
CA LYS A 181 10.79 6.84 -1.69
C LYS A 181 10.17 5.52 -1.23
N VAL A 182 10.00 4.54 -2.09
CA VAL A 182 9.71 3.18 -1.61
C VAL A 182 10.96 2.62 -0.94
N SER A 183 10.87 2.44 0.37
CA SER A 183 11.97 1.91 1.21
C SER A 183 11.87 0.41 1.41
N SER A 184 10.67 -0.16 1.26
CA SER A 184 10.43 -1.59 1.42
C SER A 184 9.11 -1.99 0.76
N VAL A 185 9.02 -3.25 0.31
CA VAL A 185 7.78 -3.88 -0.13
C VAL A 185 7.33 -4.88 0.93
N ILE A 186 6.11 -4.71 1.44
CA ILE A 186 5.51 -5.64 2.38
C ILE A 186 4.93 -6.82 1.60
N LEU A 187 5.49 -7.99 1.81
CA LEU A 187 5.14 -9.20 1.08
C LEU A 187 4.03 -10.00 1.76
N GLY A 188 3.15 -10.57 0.95
CA GLY A 188 2.28 -11.67 1.32
C GLY A 188 2.62 -12.89 0.47
N VAL A 189 3.32 -13.86 1.04
CA VAL A 189 3.74 -15.09 0.33
C VAL A 189 3.05 -16.33 0.91
N LYS A 190 2.73 -17.30 0.07
CA LYS A 190 2.02 -18.53 0.45
C LYS A 190 2.95 -19.73 0.63
N ASN A 191 4.14 -19.66 0.05
CA ASN A 191 5.10 -20.76 0.07
C ASN A 191 6.54 -20.25 -0.07
N THR A 192 7.49 -21.13 0.17
CA THR A 192 8.93 -20.82 0.11
C THR A 192 9.40 -20.43 -1.30
N GLN A 193 8.75 -20.93 -2.36
CA GLN A 193 9.13 -20.60 -3.73
C GLN A 193 8.80 -19.15 -4.06
N GLU A 194 7.62 -18.66 -3.67
CA GLU A 194 7.24 -17.25 -3.81
C GLU A 194 8.20 -16.33 -3.03
N LEU A 195 8.59 -16.73 -1.80
CA LEU A 195 9.57 -15.96 -1.02
C LEU A 195 10.93 -15.90 -1.72
N LYS A 196 11.41 -17.02 -2.28
CA LYS A 196 12.68 -17.04 -3.03
C LYS A 196 12.62 -16.13 -4.24
N GLU A 197 11.53 -16.14 -4.99
CA GLU A 197 11.34 -15.26 -6.15
C GLU A 197 11.40 -13.77 -5.73
N CYS A 198 10.74 -13.39 -4.63
CA CYS A 198 10.82 -12.03 -4.10
C CYS A 198 12.25 -11.63 -3.72
N LEU A 199 13.01 -12.53 -3.07
CA LEU A 199 14.41 -12.29 -2.67
C LEU A 199 15.36 -12.20 -3.89
N GLU A 200 15.10 -12.95 -4.96
CA GLU A 200 15.88 -12.81 -6.21
C GLU A 200 15.53 -11.50 -6.93
N THR A 201 14.25 -11.11 -6.93
CA THR A 201 13.81 -9.83 -7.50
C THR A 201 14.46 -8.63 -6.83
N GLU A 202 14.60 -8.66 -5.50
CA GLU A 202 15.23 -7.57 -4.74
C GLU A 202 16.70 -7.33 -5.12
N LYS A 203 17.39 -8.37 -5.63
CA LYS A 203 18.77 -8.28 -6.12
C LYS A 203 18.89 -7.76 -7.54
N MET A 204 17.78 -7.66 -8.26
CA MET A 204 17.78 -7.17 -9.66
C MET A 204 17.97 -5.65 -9.69
N ASN A 205 18.47 -5.15 -10.83
CA ASN A 205 18.54 -3.72 -11.05
C ASN A 205 17.14 -3.08 -11.06
N GLU A 206 17.03 -1.88 -10.52
CA GLU A 206 15.82 -1.08 -10.65
C GLU A 206 15.43 -0.88 -12.12
N LEU A 207 14.14 -0.68 -12.37
CA LEU A 207 13.65 -0.29 -13.69
C LEU A 207 14.08 1.16 -13.99
N ASN A 208 14.49 1.40 -15.21
CA ASN A 208 14.75 2.75 -15.66
C ASN A 208 13.44 3.51 -15.97
N LYS A 209 13.54 4.81 -16.23
CA LYS A 209 12.37 5.67 -16.45
C LYS A 209 11.55 5.28 -17.68
N GLU A 210 12.21 4.82 -18.75
CA GLU A 210 11.57 4.37 -19.97
C GLU A 210 10.75 3.10 -19.71
N GLN A 211 11.31 2.14 -18.98
CA GLN A 211 10.64 0.90 -18.60
C GLN A 211 9.44 1.16 -17.68
N ILE A 212 9.60 2.05 -16.69
CA ILE A 212 8.48 2.46 -15.81
C ILE A 212 7.36 3.07 -16.64
N LYS A 213 7.68 4.00 -17.52
CA LYS A 213 6.70 4.65 -18.40
C LYS A 213 6.01 3.67 -19.36
N GLU A 214 6.73 2.71 -19.91
CA GLU A 214 6.17 1.67 -20.76
C GLU A 214 5.13 0.84 -20.01
N LEU A 215 5.46 0.43 -18.78
CA LEU A 215 4.55 -0.31 -17.90
C LEU A 215 3.29 0.50 -17.54
N GLU A 216 3.45 1.76 -17.15
CA GLU A 216 2.34 2.65 -16.77
C GLU A 216 1.39 2.90 -17.95
N ASN A 217 1.90 3.02 -19.17
CA ASN A 217 1.11 3.21 -20.38
C ASN A 217 0.20 2.02 -20.73
N LEU A 218 0.39 0.85 -20.12
CA LEU A 218 -0.49 -0.30 -20.30
C LEU A 218 -1.87 -0.10 -19.66
N PHE A 219 -2.00 0.86 -18.73
CA PHE A 219 -3.19 1.06 -17.90
C PHE A 219 -3.81 2.46 -18.02
N VAL A 220 -3.37 3.25 -18.98
CA VAL A 220 -3.90 4.60 -19.30
C VAL A 220 -5.13 4.53 -20.20
#